data_e7c274f21984f5971e2e204fac9112d9
#
_entry.id   e7c274f21984f5971e2e204fac9112d9
#
_cell.length_a   1.000
_cell.length_b   1.000
_cell.length_c   1.000
_cell.angle_alpha   90.00
_cell.angle_beta   90.00
_cell.angle_gamma   90.00
#
_symmetry.space_group_name_H-M   'P 1'
#
loop_
_entity.id
_entity.type
_entity.pdbx_description
1 polymer ?
#
loop_
_entity_poly.entity_id
_entity_poly.type
_entity_poly.pdbx_seq_one_letter_code
_entity_poly.pdbx_strand_id
1 'polypeptide(L)'
;MGPYKRIERLIGEYIKKHYRCAVEIGVGGNPGAARILKDAGILIRCTDIRPIPVEEGVPVERDDIFSPDETLYAGADLLYSIRPGVEMVPPLIALAKRVGADLIVYHLGNEIFESGGELIDCGVILHRYHSRAKGRE
;
A
#
# COMPACT_ATOMS: atom_id res chain seq x y z
N MET A 1 13.66 3.24 -19.43
CA MET A 1 12.75 3.07 -18.29
C MET A 1 13.45 3.53 -17.03
N GLY A 2 12.82 4.43 -16.28
CA GLY A 2 13.43 4.97 -15.07
C GLY A 2 13.40 4.01 -13.90
N PRO A 3 14.22 4.25 -12.85
CA PRO A 3 14.29 3.38 -11.67
C PRO A 3 12.96 3.27 -10.94
N TYR A 4 12.11 4.31 -10.97
CA TYR A 4 10.80 4.27 -10.31
C TYR A 4 9.87 3.23 -10.93
N LYS A 5 9.91 3.05 -12.25
CA LYS A 5 9.09 2.02 -12.90
C LYS A 5 9.54 0.62 -12.51
N ARG A 6 10.84 0.42 -12.33
CA ARG A 6 11.37 -0.86 -11.88
C ARG A 6 10.90 -1.17 -10.46
N ILE A 7 10.95 -0.20 -9.57
CA ILE A 7 10.54 -0.37 -8.17
C ILE A 7 9.06 -0.71 -8.08
N GLU A 8 8.21 0.07 -8.77
CA GLU A 8 6.77 -0.18 -8.79
C GLU A 8 6.46 -1.57 -9.32
N ARG A 9 7.17 -2.01 -10.35
CA ARG A 9 6.97 -3.35 -10.92
C ARG A 9 7.35 -4.44 -9.92
N LEU A 10 8.50 -4.30 -9.24
CA LEU A 10 8.92 -5.30 -8.24
C LEU A 10 7.91 -5.41 -7.11
N ILE A 11 7.41 -4.28 -6.63
CA ILE A 11 6.40 -4.25 -5.56
C ILE A 11 5.11 -4.89 -6.04
N GLY A 12 4.62 -4.48 -7.21
CA GLY A 12 3.38 -5.02 -7.77
C GLY A 12 3.44 -6.53 -7.99
N GLU A 13 4.56 -7.04 -8.51
CA GLU A 13 4.73 -8.48 -8.71
C GLU A 13 4.79 -9.25 -7.40
N TYR A 14 5.43 -8.69 -6.37
CA TYR A 14 5.44 -9.31 -5.05
C TYR A 14 4.02 -9.42 -4.48
N ILE A 15 3.28 -8.31 -4.49
CA ILE A 15 1.92 -8.26 -3.94
C ILE A 15 1.01 -9.23 -4.70
N LYS A 16 1.12 -9.26 -6.02
CA LYS A 16 0.32 -10.13 -6.86
C LYS A 16 0.47 -11.62 -6.48
N LYS A 17 1.67 -12.01 -6.03
CA LYS A 17 1.95 -13.40 -5.64
C LYS A 17 1.43 -13.75 -4.25
N HIS A 18 1.27 -12.75 -3.37
CA HIS A 18 1.03 -13.02 -1.94
C HIS A 18 -0.31 -12.55 -1.41
N TYR A 19 -1.03 -11.72 -2.16
CA TYR A 19 -2.29 -11.11 -1.70
C TYR A 19 -3.37 -11.21 -2.77
N ARG A 20 -4.63 -11.06 -2.36
CA ARG A 20 -5.79 -11.19 -3.24
C ARG A 20 -6.62 -9.92 -3.36
N CYS A 21 -6.62 -9.07 -2.35
CA CYS A 21 -7.47 -7.89 -2.29
C CYS A 21 -6.68 -6.75 -1.67
N ALA A 22 -6.12 -5.86 -2.49
CA ALA A 22 -5.22 -4.82 -2.03
C ALA A 22 -5.78 -3.43 -2.26
N VAL A 23 -5.45 -2.51 -1.36
CA VAL A 23 -5.71 -1.07 -1.52
C VAL A 23 -4.38 -0.33 -1.41
N GLU A 24 -4.09 0.53 -2.38
CA GLU A 24 -2.93 1.42 -2.30
C GLU A 24 -3.33 2.74 -1.66
N ILE A 25 -2.58 3.17 -0.64
CA ILE A 25 -2.84 4.42 0.07
C ILE A 25 -1.76 5.43 -0.28
N GLY A 26 -2.17 6.62 -0.73
CA GLY A 26 -1.25 7.66 -1.16
C GLY A 26 -0.63 7.35 -2.52
N VAL A 27 -1.47 7.06 -3.51
CA VAL A 27 -0.99 6.61 -4.83
C VAL A 27 -0.14 7.67 -5.54
N GLY A 28 -0.38 8.95 -5.27
CA GLY A 28 0.37 10.02 -5.90
C GLY A 28 0.27 9.99 -7.43
N GLY A 29 1.36 10.37 -8.07
CA GLY A 29 1.42 10.43 -9.53
C GLY A 29 1.98 9.16 -10.19
N ASN A 30 2.21 8.09 -9.44
CA ASN A 30 2.82 6.88 -9.98
C ASN A 30 1.98 5.64 -9.64
N PRO A 31 1.01 5.28 -10.48
CA PRO A 31 0.14 4.14 -10.25
C PRO A 31 0.69 2.82 -10.80
N GLY A 32 2.00 2.70 -10.99
CA GLY A 32 2.59 1.52 -11.65
C GLY A 32 2.26 0.20 -10.97
N ALA A 33 2.42 0.13 -9.64
CA ALA A 33 2.08 -1.08 -8.89
C ALA A 33 0.58 -1.34 -8.93
N ALA A 34 -0.24 -0.30 -8.74
CA ALA A 34 -1.69 -0.42 -8.76
C ALA A 34 -2.19 -0.95 -10.10
N ARG A 35 -1.58 -0.52 -11.20
CA ARG A 35 -1.96 -1.00 -12.53
C ARG A 35 -1.72 -2.50 -12.67
N ILE A 36 -0.58 -2.99 -12.19
CA ILE A 36 -0.28 -4.42 -12.20
C ILE A 36 -1.34 -5.19 -11.42
N LEU A 37 -1.70 -4.69 -10.24
CA LEU A 37 -2.69 -5.35 -9.38
C LEU A 37 -4.09 -5.29 -9.98
N LYS A 38 -4.43 -4.18 -10.62
CA LYS A 38 -5.71 -4.06 -11.30
C LYS A 38 -5.82 -5.08 -12.43
N ASP A 39 -4.78 -5.19 -13.26
CA ASP A 39 -4.77 -6.13 -14.38
C ASP A 39 -4.84 -7.58 -13.90
N ALA A 40 -4.36 -7.86 -12.70
CA ALA A 40 -4.43 -9.19 -12.08
C ALA A 40 -5.73 -9.43 -11.31
N GLY A 41 -6.63 -8.44 -11.26
CA GLY A 41 -7.90 -8.57 -10.53
C GLY A 41 -7.75 -8.50 -9.02
N ILE A 42 -6.67 -7.90 -8.53
CA ILE A 42 -6.33 -7.86 -7.10
C ILE A 42 -6.61 -6.50 -6.47
N LEU A 43 -6.54 -5.42 -7.27
CA LEU A 43 -6.72 -4.07 -6.73
C LEU A 43 -8.18 -3.78 -6.46
N ILE A 44 -8.50 -3.39 -5.21
CA ILE A 44 -9.83 -2.87 -4.88
C ILE A 44 -9.91 -1.41 -5.34
N ARG A 45 -9.00 -0.57 -4.88
CA ARG A 45 -8.89 0.84 -5.25
C ARG A 45 -7.58 1.43 -4.77
N CYS A 46 -7.31 2.66 -5.18
CA CYS A 46 -6.31 3.51 -4.58
C CYS A 46 -6.99 4.64 -3.82
N THR A 47 -6.33 5.18 -2.81
CA THR A 47 -6.79 6.40 -2.13
C THR A 47 -5.67 7.43 -2.12
N ASP A 48 -6.06 8.71 -2.06
CA ASP A 48 -5.13 9.81 -1.90
C ASP A 48 -5.88 11.01 -1.31
N ILE A 49 -5.19 11.83 -0.54
CA ILE A 49 -5.82 13.02 0.05
C ILE A 49 -6.08 14.10 -1.01
N ARG A 50 -5.30 14.10 -2.08
CA ARG A 50 -5.44 15.06 -3.16
C ARG A 50 -6.37 14.51 -4.23
N PRO A 51 -7.13 15.39 -4.93
CA PRO A 51 -7.89 14.93 -6.09
C PRO A 51 -6.89 14.60 -7.21
N ILE A 52 -6.69 13.32 -7.44
CA ILE A 52 -5.77 12.84 -8.47
C ILE A 52 -6.57 12.46 -9.69
N PRO A 53 -6.20 12.94 -10.89
CA PRO A 53 -6.86 12.49 -12.10
C PRO A 53 -6.79 10.98 -12.20
N VAL A 54 -7.92 10.35 -12.51
CA VAL A 54 -7.99 8.90 -12.66
C VAL A 54 -7.13 8.50 -13.86
N GLU A 55 -6.05 7.78 -13.59
CA GLU A 55 -5.31 7.12 -14.64
C GLU A 55 -6.20 6.07 -15.27
N GLU A 56 -6.02 5.83 -16.57
CA GLU A 56 -6.87 4.92 -17.31
C GLU A 56 -6.97 3.57 -16.58
N GLY A 57 -8.16 3.26 -16.13
CA GLY A 57 -8.48 1.99 -15.49
C GLY A 57 -8.09 1.82 -14.03
N VAL A 58 -7.47 2.81 -13.38
CA VAL A 58 -7.12 2.72 -11.96
C VAL A 58 -8.09 3.57 -11.13
N PRO A 59 -8.94 2.95 -10.29
CA PRO A 59 -9.88 3.71 -9.47
C PRO A 59 -9.16 4.40 -8.31
N VAL A 60 -9.34 5.71 -8.18
CA VAL A 60 -8.77 6.51 -7.10
C VAL A 60 -9.90 7.23 -6.37
N GLU A 61 -9.98 7.02 -5.05
CA GLU A 61 -10.92 7.70 -4.17
C GLU A 61 -10.17 8.70 -3.29
N ARG A 62 -10.81 9.81 -2.99
CA ARG A 62 -10.22 10.76 -2.05
C ARG A 62 -10.44 10.27 -0.63
N ASP A 63 -9.37 10.23 0.17
CA ASP A 63 -9.44 9.89 1.58
C ASP A 63 -8.23 10.45 2.32
N ASP A 64 -8.40 10.75 3.61
CA ASP A 64 -7.35 11.25 4.47
C ASP A 64 -6.97 10.17 5.48
N ILE A 65 -5.73 9.68 5.40
CA ILE A 65 -5.27 8.61 6.30
C ILE A 65 -5.32 9.00 7.78
N PHE A 66 -5.29 10.30 8.08
CA PHE A 66 -5.40 10.77 9.46
C PHE A 66 -6.83 10.79 9.98
N SER A 67 -7.81 10.64 9.09
CA SER A 67 -9.23 10.53 9.42
C SER A 67 -9.93 9.69 8.34
N PRO A 68 -9.60 8.40 8.26
CA PRO A 68 -10.01 7.59 7.11
C PRO A 68 -11.47 7.16 7.15
N ASP A 69 -12.04 7.02 5.97
CA ASP A 69 -13.30 6.32 5.78
C ASP A 69 -13.02 4.82 5.66
N GLU A 70 -13.24 4.08 6.73
CA GLU A 70 -12.86 2.67 6.79
C GLU A 70 -13.60 1.80 5.78
N THR A 71 -14.77 2.25 5.31
CA THR A 71 -15.52 1.49 4.30
C THR A 71 -14.75 1.34 2.98
N LEU A 72 -13.85 2.28 2.69
CA LEU A 72 -13.02 2.20 1.47
C LEU A 72 -12.01 1.05 1.51
N TYR A 73 -11.72 0.52 2.68
CA TYR A 73 -10.69 -0.50 2.89
C TYR A 73 -11.29 -1.85 3.27
N ALA A 74 -12.60 -1.94 3.38
CA ALA A 74 -13.27 -3.17 3.77
C ALA A 74 -13.00 -4.29 2.76
N GLY A 75 -12.69 -5.48 3.25
CA GLY A 75 -12.41 -6.63 2.42
C GLY A 75 -10.96 -6.74 1.95
N ALA A 76 -10.11 -5.76 2.25
CA ALA A 76 -8.70 -5.84 1.88
C ALA A 76 -7.97 -6.85 2.75
N ASP A 77 -7.09 -7.64 2.14
CA ASP A 77 -6.12 -8.43 2.87
C ASP A 77 -4.77 -7.72 2.99
N LEU A 78 -4.58 -6.66 2.18
CA LEU A 78 -3.37 -5.84 2.21
C LEU A 78 -3.72 -4.36 2.02
N LEU A 79 -3.16 -3.52 2.89
CA LEU A 79 -3.01 -2.10 2.65
C LEU A 79 -1.53 -1.86 2.37
N TYR A 80 -1.21 -1.08 1.34
CA TYR A 80 0.18 -0.77 1.07
C TYR A 80 0.33 0.69 0.67
N SER A 81 1.52 1.22 0.92
CA SER A 81 1.83 2.60 0.60
C SER A 81 3.27 2.69 0.11
N ILE A 82 3.47 3.40 -0.99
CA ILE A 82 4.78 3.53 -1.62
C ILE A 82 5.28 4.96 -1.40
N ARG A 83 6.37 5.09 -0.68
CA ARG A 83 7.02 6.35 -0.30
C ARG A 83 6.10 7.30 0.48
N PRO A 84 5.38 6.81 1.52
CA PRO A 84 4.62 7.72 2.37
C PRO A 84 5.59 8.53 3.23
N GLY A 85 5.15 9.70 3.70
CA GLY A 85 5.87 10.36 4.77
C GLY A 85 5.86 9.49 6.02
N VAL A 86 6.93 9.52 6.80
CA VAL A 86 7.05 8.66 7.99
C VAL A 86 5.93 8.94 9.00
N GLU A 87 5.41 10.16 9.04
CA GLU A 87 4.29 10.55 9.90
C GLU A 87 2.98 9.84 9.55
N MET A 88 2.89 9.28 8.35
CA MET A 88 1.71 8.52 7.93
C MET A 88 1.71 7.09 8.46
N VAL A 89 2.86 6.59 8.90
CA VAL A 89 2.95 5.17 9.27
C VAL A 89 2.07 4.81 10.47
N PRO A 90 2.06 5.58 11.57
CA PRO A 90 1.15 5.26 12.69
C PRO A 90 -0.33 5.18 12.29
N PRO A 91 -0.92 6.13 11.55
CA PRO A 91 -2.31 5.98 11.14
C PRO A 91 -2.52 4.84 10.14
N LEU A 92 -1.52 4.51 9.30
CA LEU A 92 -1.60 3.34 8.44
C LEU A 92 -1.69 2.05 9.25
N ILE A 93 -0.85 1.92 10.28
CA ILE A 93 -0.88 0.75 11.17
C ILE A 93 -2.25 0.65 11.86
N ALA A 94 -2.74 1.76 12.39
CA ALA A 94 -4.04 1.78 13.08
C ALA A 94 -5.18 1.33 12.14
N LEU A 95 -5.19 1.83 10.91
CA LEU A 95 -6.20 1.46 9.93
C LEU A 95 -6.10 -0.03 9.59
N ALA A 96 -4.90 -0.54 9.32
CA ALA A 96 -4.70 -1.94 8.98
C ALA A 96 -5.21 -2.86 10.10
N LYS A 97 -4.96 -2.51 11.35
CA LYS A 97 -5.48 -3.27 12.50
C LYS A 97 -7.00 -3.29 12.52
N ARG A 98 -7.64 -2.12 12.30
CA ARG A 98 -9.10 -2.03 12.35
C ARG A 98 -9.77 -2.82 11.23
N VAL A 99 -9.19 -2.82 10.03
CA VAL A 99 -9.81 -3.52 8.90
C VAL A 99 -9.34 -4.98 8.77
N GLY A 100 -8.35 -5.39 9.56
CA GLY A 100 -7.87 -6.77 9.55
C GLY A 100 -7.00 -7.12 8.35
N ALA A 101 -6.18 -6.19 7.89
CA ALA A 101 -5.31 -6.35 6.74
C ALA A 101 -3.85 -6.29 7.15
N ASP A 102 -2.96 -6.91 6.35
CA ASP A 102 -1.53 -6.65 6.47
C ASP A 102 -1.23 -5.22 6.03
N LEU A 103 -0.13 -4.66 6.52
CA LEU A 103 0.37 -3.36 6.08
C LEU A 103 1.79 -3.49 5.57
N ILE A 104 2.01 -3.11 4.32
CA ILE A 104 3.34 -3.06 3.71
C ILE A 104 3.63 -1.64 3.26
N VAL A 105 4.85 -1.17 3.57
CA VAL A 105 5.33 0.17 3.19
C VAL A 105 6.67 0.04 2.47
N TYR A 106 6.82 0.79 1.40
CA TYR A 106 8.12 1.02 0.77
C TYR A 106 8.57 2.43 1.11
N HIS A 107 9.62 2.55 1.92
CA HIS A 107 10.10 3.86 2.38
C HIS A 107 10.97 4.55 1.35
N LEU A 108 10.94 5.89 1.38
CA LEU A 108 11.84 6.71 0.59
C LEU A 108 13.18 6.82 1.32
N GLY A 109 14.26 6.45 0.65
CA GLY A 109 15.58 6.56 1.23
C GLY A 109 15.76 5.69 2.47
N ASN A 110 16.29 6.27 3.54
CA ASN A 110 16.56 5.57 4.79
C ASN A 110 15.49 5.81 5.86
N GLU A 111 14.35 6.36 5.48
CA GLU A 111 13.27 6.57 6.44
C GLU A 111 12.73 5.23 6.91
N ILE A 112 12.56 5.11 8.23
CA ILE A 112 11.87 3.97 8.83
C ILE A 112 11.07 4.49 10.02
N PHE A 113 10.04 3.74 10.41
CA PHE A 113 9.26 4.02 11.61
C PHE A 113 9.63 2.96 12.65
N GLU A 114 10.10 3.41 13.82
CA GLU A 114 10.58 2.53 14.89
C GLU A 114 11.64 1.55 14.38
N SER A 115 11.44 0.25 14.57
CA SER A 115 12.39 -0.78 14.13
C SER A 115 12.23 -1.16 12.67
N GLY A 116 11.24 -0.61 11.96
CA GLY A 116 10.99 -0.91 10.55
C GLY A 116 10.11 -2.12 10.29
N GLY A 117 9.56 -2.74 11.34
CA GLY A 117 8.71 -3.91 11.19
C GLY A 117 9.47 -5.12 10.65
N GLU A 118 8.76 -5.99 9.95
CA GLU A 118 9.35 -7.16 9.31
C GLU A 118 9.86 -6.77 7.92
N LEU A 119 11.12 -7.11 7.63
CA LEU A 119 11.74 -6.79 6.34
C LEU A 119 11.43 -7.89 5.32
N ILE A 120 11.09 -7.47 4.11
CA ILE A 120 10.81 -8.35 2.99
C ILE A 120 11.67 -7.90 1.82
N ASP A 121 12.47 -8.80 1.28
CA ASP A 121 13.29 -8.50 0.11
C ASP A 121 12.64 -9.10 -1.13
N CYS A 122 12.13 -8.24 -2.00
CA CYS A 122 11.55 -8.64 -3.28
C CYS A 122 12.34 -8.06 -4.46
N GLY A 123 13.61 -7.71 -4.23
CA GLY A 123 14.44 -6.94 -5.14
C GLY A 123 14.57 -5.49 -4.69
N VAL A 124 13.64 -5.04 -3.87
CA VAL A 124 13.69 -3.85 -3.04
C VAL A 124 13.21 -4.25 -1.65
N ILE A 125 13.54 -3.46 -0.65
CA ILE A 125 13.16 -3.80 0.73
C ILE A 125 11.81 -3.20 1.06
N LEU A 126 10.89 -4.08 1.46
CA LEU A 126 9.58 -3.69 1.97
C LEU A 126 9.53 -3.86 3.48
N HIS A 127 8.71 -3.06 4.13
CA HIS A 127 8.51 -3.10 5.58
C HIS A 127 7.09 -3.53 5.87
N ARG A 128 6.89 -4.69 6.48
CA ARG A 128 5.57 -5.12 6.92
C ARG A 128 5.40 -4.72 8.37
N TYR A 129 4.58 -3.68 8.60
CA TYR A 129 4.35 -3.12 9.92
C TYR A 129 3.21 -3.79 10.67
N HIS A 130 2.34 -4.47 9.98
CA HIS A 130 1.25 -5.21 10.60
C HIS A 130 0.95 -6.46 9.79
N SER A 131 0.73 -7.57 10.50
CA SER A 131 0.35 -8.83 9.90
C SER A 131 -0.95 -9.32 10.53
N ARG A 132 -1.98 -9.49 9.72
CA ARG A 132 -3.26 -10.00 10.18
C ARG A 132 -3.16 -11.42 10.75
N ALA A 133 -2.22 -12.22 10.25
CA ALA A 133 -2.01 -13.58 10.74
C ALA A 133 -1.58 -13.60 12.20
N LYS A 134 -0.74 -12.65 12.62
CA LYS A 134 -0.33 -12.51 14.01
C LYS A 134 -1.46 -12.03 14.90
N GLY A 135 -2.36 -11.20 14.37
CA GLY A 135 -3.51 -10.68 15.10
C GLY A 135 -4.58 -11.71 15.41
N ARG A 136 -4.51 -12.90 14.81
CA ARG A 136 -5.47 -13.98 15.02
C ARG A 136 -5.08 -14.94 16.12
N GLU A 137 -3.86 -14.84 16.57
CA GLU A 137 -3.34 -15.71 17.65
C GLU A 137 -3.49 -15.07 19.05
#